data_b2ce70aa164725080f928fd25f6467bf
#
_entry.id   b2ce70aa164725080f928fd25f6467bf
#
_cell.length_a   1.000
_cell.length_b   1.000
_cell.length_c   1.000
_cell.angle_alpha   90.00
_cell.angle_beta   90.00
_cell.angle_gamma   90.00
#
_symmetry.space_group_name_H-M   'P 1'
#
loop_
_entity.id
_entity.type
_entity.pdbx_description
1 polymer ?
#
loop_
_entity_poly.entity_id
_entity_poly.type
_entity_poly.pdbx_seq_one_letter_code
_entity_poly.pdbx_strand_id
1 'polypeptide(L)'
;MKNIRLVCFDIDGTLVNGTSWLILSEGLGWSCKEALDVFEQARKGEISFIEAERIFTTMYQKSGKANKPFIEEIFDSVEIKKEARDLIPYLKEKGYTIYLISGAIDMYVESVARKLGVHGFYANSTLEFDNKGVLQKINYRDNQKEIKLEQLKILIKKLGINIDQVVFVGDSENDIEVFKATKHGIAVHSSNEELKKISWRVVDSLLEIKDIL
;
A
#
# COMPACT_ATOMS: atom_id res chain seq x y z
N MET A 1 -27.71 -4.89 -6.22
CA MET A 1 -26.33 -4.98 -5.64
C MET A 1 -26.44 -4.81 -4.14
N LYS A 2 -25.64 -5.55 -3.35
CA LYS A 2 -25.53 -5.32 -1.89
C LYS A 2 -25.11 -3.87 -1.67
N ASN A 3 -25.54 -3.29 -0.57
CA ASN A 3 -25.30 -1.89 -0.22
C ASN A 3 -23.82 -1.64 0.13
N ILE A 4 -22.93 -1.61 -0.89
CA ILE A 4 -21.51 -1.28 -0.69
C ILE A 4 -21.42 0.15 -0.19
N ARG A 5 -20.60 0.37 0.83
CA ARG A 5 -20.41 1.68 1.49
C ARG A 5 -18.95 2.10 1.54
N LEU A 6 -18.03 1.14 1.53
CA LEU A 6 -16.60 1.36 1.66
C LEU A 6 -15.86 0.71 0.49
N VAL A 7 -14.95 1.46 -0.12
CA VAL A 7 -13.99 0.93 -1.09
C VAL A 7 -12.59 1.17 -0.54
N CYS A 8 -11.86 0.09 -0.31
CA CYS A 8 -10.47 0.13 0.12
C CYS A 8 -9.55 -0.19 -1.05
N PHE A 9 -8.41 0.47 -1.11
CA PHE A 9 -7.39 0.24 -2.13
C PHE A 9 -6.05 -0.10 -1.48
N ASP A 10 -5.34 -1.07 -2.05
CA ASP A 10 -3.89 -1.13 -1.94
C ASP A 10 -3.26 0.00 -2.78
N ILE A 11 -1.94 0.24 -2.62
CA ILE A 11 -1.25 1.33 -3.31
C ILE A 11 -0.24 0.79 -4.32
N ASP A 12 0.75 0.04 -3.83
CA ASP A 12 1.88 -0.46 -4.62
C ASP A 12 1.36 -1.41 -5.71
N GLY A 13 1.67 -1.16 -6.99
CA GLY A 13 1.12 -1.91 -8.12
C GLY A 13 -0.33 -1.55 -8.49
N THR A 14 -1.15 -1.16 -7.53
CA THR A 14 -2.56 -0.82 -7.70
C THR A 14 -2.76 0.64 -8.14
N LEU A 15 -2.47 1.61 -7.31
CA LEU A 15 -2.69 3.05 -7.56
C LEU A 15 -1.43 3.78 -8.07
N VAL A 16 -0.26 3.23 -7.78
CA VAL A 16 1.05 3.75 -8.15
C VAL A 16 1.85 2.64 -8.84
N ASN A 17 2.72 3.00 -9.78
CA ASN A 17 3.67 2.06 -10.36
C ASN A 17 4.90 1.94 -9.43
N GLY A 18 5.33 0.71 -9.17
CA GLY A 18 6.44 0.42 -8.25
C GLY A 18 6.00 0.31 -6.79
N THR A 19 6.98 0.26 -5.90
CA THR A 19 6.76 0.09 -4.46
C THR A 19 7.44 1.19 -3.67
N SER A 20 6.90 1.54 -2.51
CA SER A 20 7.43 2.58 -1.63
C SER A 20 8.91 2.36 -1.27
N TRP A 21 9.31 1.10 -1.11
CA TRP A 21 10.69 0.73 -0.78
C TRP A 21 11.68 1.00 -1.90
N LEU A 22 11.32 0.67 -3.14
CA LEU A 22 12.18 0.93 -4.31
C LEU A 22 12.27 2.44 -4.58
N ILE A 23 11.15 3.14 -4.48
CA ILE A 23 11.06 4.59 -4.65
C ILE A 23 11.97 5.30 -3.63
N LEU A 24 11.90 4.89 -2.35
CA LEU A 24 12.76 5.47 -1.31
C LEU A 24 14.23 5.14 -1.54
N SER A 25 14.55 3.89 -1.92
CA SER A 25 15.91 3.46 -2.20
C SER A 25 16.53 4.29 -3.33
N GLU A 26 15.84 4.42 -4.46
CA GLU A 26 16.30 5.25 -5.59
C GLU A 26 16.44 6.72 -5.23
N GLY A 27 15.46 7.28 -4.52
CA GLY A 27 15.51 8.68 -4.06
C GLY A 27 16.68 8.96 -3.14
N LEU A 28 17.12 7.97 -2.37
CA LEU A 28 18.31 8.05 -1.50
C LEU A 28 19.62 7.67 -2.21
N GLY A 29 19.57 7.35 -3.52
CA GLY A 29 20.75 7.11 -4.36
C GLY A 29 21.18 5.64 -4.42
N TRP A 30 20.35 4.70 -4.03
CA TRP A 30 20.56 3.26 -4.18
C TRP A 30 19.84 2.73 -5.41
N SER A 31 20.39 1.72 -6.06
CA SER A 31 19.71 1.09 -7.20
C SER A 31 18.56 0.18 -6.74
N CYS A 32 17.53 0.06 -7.58
CA CYS A 32 16.46 -0.94 -7.35
C CYS A 32 17.02 -2.35 -7.15
N LYS A 33 18.13 -2.70 -7.85
CA LYS A 33 18.75 -4.02 -7.72
C LYS A 33 19.25 -4.28 -6.30
N GLU A 34 19.98 -3.34 -5.71
CA GLU A 34 20.49 -3.47 -4.34
C GLU A 34 19.35 -3.64 -3.33
N ALA A 35 18.27 -2.87 -3.50
CA ALA A 35 17.10 -3.00 -2.64
C ALA A 35 16.36 -4.35 -2.84
N LEU A 36 16.19 -4.80 -4.07
CA LEU A 36 15.56 -6.09 -4.39
C LEU A 36 16.39 -7.27 -3.86
N ASP A 37 17.71 -7.21 -3.96
CA ASP A 37 18.62 -8.25 -3.45
C ASP A 37 18.40 -8.47 -1.93
N VAL A 38 18.22 -7.40 -1.15
CA VAL A 38 17.93 -7.48 0.29
C VAL A 38 16.56 -8.11 0.55
N PHE A 39 15.52 -7.70 -0.20
CA PHE A 39 14.19 -8.29 -0.07
C PHE A 39 14.16 -9.76 -0.44
N GLU A 40 14.86 -10.15 -1.51
CA GLU A 40 14.93 -11.54 -1.92
C GLU A 40 15.62 -12.43 -0.90
N GLN A 41 16.72 -11.97 -0.30
CA GLN A 41 17.39 -12.69 0.78
C GLN A 41 16.45 -12.91 1.97
N ALA A 42 15.70 -11.88 2.39
CA ALA A 42 14.74 -12.00 3.47
C ALA A 42 13.60 -12.98 3.13
N ARG A 43 13.06 -12.89 1.91
CA ARG A 43 11.97 -13.77 1.44
C ARG A 43 12.41 -15.23 1.33
N LYS A 44 13.67 -15.49 0.96
CA LYS A 44 14.25 -16.84 0.91
C LYS A 44 14.64 -17.36 2.29
N GLY A 45 14.57 -16.54 3.35
CA GLY A 45 14.99 -16.89 4.69
C GLY A 45 16.51 -16.93 4.87
N GLU A 46 17.28 -16.39 3.93
CA GLU A 46 18.74 -16.25 4.02
C GLU A 46 19.14 -15.24 5.09
N ILE A 47 18.32 -14.21 5.29
CA ILE A 47 18.38 -13.26 6.39
C ILE A 47 16.98 -13.12 7.02
N SER A 48 16.91 -12.69 8.28
CA SER A 48 15.64 -12.36 8.91
C SER A 48 15.09 -11.00 8.41
N PHE A 49 13.77 -10.77 8.53
CA PHE A 49 13.20 -9.45 8.24
C PHE A 49 13.78 -8.35 9.14
N ILE A 50 14.12 -8.67 10.41
CA ILE A 50 14.81 -7.74 11.33
C ILE A 50 16.18 -7.37 10.79
N GLU A 51 16.89 -8.31 10.22
CA GLU A 51 18.19 -8.07 9.57
C GLU A 51 18.02 -7.18 8.33
N ALA A 52 17.03 -7.46 7.49
CA ALA A 52 16.71 -6.63 6.32
C ALA A 52 16.38 -5.18 6.73
N GLU A 53 15.61 -4.95 7.79
CA GLU A 53 15.34 -3.60 8.35
C GLU A 53 16.66 -2.88 8.72
N ARG A 54 17.60 -3.58 9.36
CA ARG A 54 18.91 -3.02 9.74
C ARG A 54 19.75 -2.67 8.52
N ILE A 55 19.74 -3.56 7.52
CA ILE A 55 20.45 -3.33 6.25
C ILE A 55 19.88 -2.08 5.56
N PHE A 56 18.57 -2.00 5.37
CA PHE A 56 17.93 -0.83 4.78
C PHE A 56 18.19 0.45 5.58
N THR A 57 18.05 0.41 6.90
CA THR A 57 18.33 1.56 7.76
C THR A 57 19.76 2.05 7.54
N THR A 58 20.74 1.13 7.56
CA THR A 58 22.15 1.45 7.36
C THR A 58 22.42 1.99 5.94
N MET A 59 21.83 1.37 4.92
CA MET A 59 21.92 1.84 3.54
C MET A 59 21.44 3.28 3.42
N TYR A 60 20.25 3.56 3.92
CA TYR A 60 19.63 4.87 3.83
C TYR A 60 20.42 5.93 4.58
N GLN A 61 20.88 5.64 5.81
CA GLN A 61 21.75 6.54 6.57
C GLN A 61 23.06 6.87 5.84
N LYS A 62 23.68 5.89 5.17
CA LYS A 62 24.92 6.10 4.38
C LYS A 62 24.75 7.07 3.21
N SER A 63 23.53 7.29 2.74
CA SER A 63 23.28 8.31 1.70
C SER A 63 23.57 9.73 2.19
N GLY A 64 23.63 9.96 3.50
CA GLY A 64 23.73 11.29 4.11
C GLY A 64 22.51 12.17 3.93
N LYS A 65 21.44 11.66 3.27
CA LYS A 65 20.21 12.39 2.93
C LYS A 65 18.97 11.84 3.64
N ALA A 66 19.10 10.75 4.41
CA ALA A 66 17.97 10.10 5.07
C ALA A 66 17.45 10.93 6.25
N ASN A 67 16.86 12.08 5.95
CA ASN A 67 16.16 12.93 6.91
C ASN A 67 14.69 13.10 6.50
N LYS A 68 13.85 13.42 7.47
CA LYS A 68 12.40 13.47 7.29
C LYS A 68 11.96 14.40 6.15
N PRO A 69 12.43 15.66 6.04
CA PRO A 69 12.02 16.53 4.94
C PRO A 69 12.38 16.00 3.55
N PHE A 70 13.57 15.42 3.39
CA PHE A 70 14.01 14.89 2.11
C PHE A 70 13.21 13.62 1.73
N ILE A 71 12.89 12.76 2.69
CA ILE A 71 12.04 11.58 2.46
C ILE A 71 10.61 12.00 2.11
N GLU A 72 10.07 13.05 2.77
CA GLU A 72 8.79 13.65 2.39
C GLU A 72 8.80 14.13 0.93
N GLU A 73 9.86 14.83 0.51
CA GLU A 73 10.02 15.30 -0.87
C GLU A 73 10.04 14.13 -1.87
N ILE A 74 10.77 13.04 -1.57
CA ILE A 74 10.77 11.84 -2.41
C ILE A 74 9.34 11.31 -2.59
N PHE A 75 8.60 11.13 -1.51
CA PHE A 75 7.24 10.59 -1.59
C PHE A 75 6.23 11.56 -2.19
N ASP A 76 6.45 12.86 -2.02
CA ASP A 76 5.63 13.89 -2.65
C ASP A 76 5.89 14.03 -4.16
N SER A 77 7.01 13.55 -4.66
CA SER A 77 7.28 13.50 -6.10
C SER A 77 6.62 12.33 -6.83
N VAL A 78 6.11 11.33 -6.10
CA VAL A 78 5.56 10.11 -6.68
C VAL A 78 4.35 10.40 -7.57
N GLU A 79 4.36 9.86 -8.78
CA GLU A 79 3.25 9.93 -9.71
C GLU A 79 2.18 8.87 -9.41
N ILE A 80 0.96 9.32 -9.19
CA ILE A 80 -0.22 8.46 -9.08
C ILE A 80 -0.73 8.15 -10.48
N LYS A 81 -1.14 6.91 -10.75
CA LYS A 81 -1.73 6.52 -12.03
C LYS A 81 -2.89 7.47 -12.38
N LYS A 82 -2.94 7.90 -13.64
CA LYS A 82 -4.03 8.76 -14.13
C LYS A 82 -5.40 8.16 -13.82
N GLU A 83 -5.55 6.88 -14.07
CA GLU A 83 -6.80 6.14 -13.80
C GLU A 83 -7.24 6.25 -12.33
N ALA A 84 -6.31 6.21 -11.38
CA ALA A 84 -6.62 6.39 -9.96
C ALA A 84 -7.12 7.81 -9.67
N ARG A 85 -6.50 8.83 -10.28
CA ARG A 85 -6.92 10.23 -10.16
C ARG A 85 -8.31 10.48 -10.76
N ASP A 86 -8.71 9.68 -11.76
CA ASP A 86 -10.02 9.78 -12.40
C ASP A 86 -11.10 8.93 -11.67
N LEU A 87 -10.70 7.81 -11.06
CA LEU A 87 -11.60 6.88 -10.38
C LEU A 87 -12.00 7.38 -8.98
N ILE A 88 -11.03 7.82 -8.17
CA ILE A 88 -11.30 8.16 -6.76
C ILE A 88 -12.33 9.27 -6.61
N PRO A 89 -12.25 10.42 -7.34
CA PRO A 89 -13.30 11.43 -7.30
C PRO A 89 -14.66 10.88 -7.72
N TYR A 90 -14.74 10.09 -8.80
CA TYR A 90 -15.97 9.46 -9.25
C TYR A 90 -16.63 8.62 -8.16
N LEU A 91 -15.87 7.75 -7.48
CA LEU A 91 -16.40 6.93 -6.39
C LEU A 91 -16.89 7.77 -5.20
N LYS A 92 -16.19 8.86 -4.90
CA LYS A 92 -16.63 9.82 -3.86
C LYS A 92 -17.94 10.50 -4.23
N GLU A 93 -18.12 10.92 -5.47
CA GLU A 93 -19.37 11.51 -5.99
C GLU A 93 -20.53 10.51 -5.93
N LYS A 94 -20.25 9.21 -6.09
CA LYS A 94 -21.24 8.13 -5.89
C LYS A 94 -21.58 7.86 -4.41
N GLY A 95 -20.90 8.53 -3.47
CA GLY A 95 -21.17 8.42 -2.05
C GLY A 95 -20.37 7.32 -1.33
N TYR A 96 -19.38 6.71 -1.98
CA TYR A 96 -18.52 5.73 -1.33
C TYR A 96 -17.52 6.38 -0.37
N THR A 97 -17.32 5.75 0.78
CA THR A 97 -16.18 6.05 1.66
C THR A 97 -14.94 5.37 1.09
N ILE A 98 -13.83 6.10 0.96
CA ILE A 98 -12.59 5.59 0.33
C ILE A 98 -11.47 5.57 1.36
N TYR A 99 -10.79 4.44 1.50
CA TYR A 99 -9.61 4.27 2.37
C TYR A 99 -8.47 3.57 1.63
N LEU A 100 -7.23 3.87 2.04
CA LEU A 100 -6.05 3.11 1.62
C LEU A 100 -5.63 2.16 2.74
N ILE A 101 -5.32 0.91 2.40
CA ILE A 101 -4.76 -0.09 3.33
C ILE A 101 -3.61 -0.77 2.61
N SER A 102 -2.37 -0.44 2.99
CA SER A 102 -1.18 -0.86 2.26
C SER A 102 -0.07 -1.38 3.17
N GLY A 103 0.72 -2.31 2.65
CA GLY A 103 1.98 -2.76 3.24
C GLY A 103 3.11 -1.73 3.21
N ALA A 104 2.90 -0.65 2.49
CA ALA A 104 3.87 0.40 2.21
C ALA A 104 4.28 1.23 3.44
N ILE A 105 5.28 2.09 3.26
CA ILE A 105 5.82 3.02 4.26
C ILE A 105 4.77 4.11 4.56
N ASP A 106 4.54 4.40 5.83
CA ASP A 106 3.51 5.31 6.34
C ASP A 106 3.54 6.71 5.70
N MET A 107 4.70 7.34 5.63
CA MET A 107 4.87 8.66 5.00
C MET A 107 4.50 8.66 3.50
N TYR A 108 4.79 7.56 2.81
CA TYR A 108 4.37 7.39 1.42
C TYR A 108 2.87 7.22 1.30
N VAL A 109 2.27 6.36 2.15
CA VAL A 109 0.81 6.15 2.16
C VAL A 109 0.09 7.46 2.47
N GLU A 110 0.59 8.26 3.42
CA GLU A 110 0.07 9.59 3.76
C GLU A 110 0.12 10.55 2.57
N SER A 111 1.26 10.60 1.85
CA SER A 111 1.40 11.44 0.66
C SER A 111 0.40 11.07 -0.43
N VAL A 112 0.25 9.75 -0.73
CA VAL A 112 -0.73 9.27 -1.71
C VAL A 112 -2.17 9.57 -1.26
N ALA A 113 -2.48 9.34 0.02
CA ALA A 113 -3.80 9.60 0.60
C ALA A 113 -4.18 11.09 0.49
N ARG A 114 -3.26 11.97 0.78
CA ARG A 114 -3.43 13.43 0.65
C ARG A 114 -3.66 13.87 -0.79
N LYS A 115 -2.87 13.34 -1.74
CA LYS A 115 -2.98 13.66 -3.17
C LYS A 115 -4.32 13.21 -3.77
N LEU A 116 -4.83 12.05 -3.33
CA LEU A 116 -6.12 11.51 -3.79
C LEU A 116 -7.31 12.05 -3.00
N GLY A 117 -7.07 12.72 -1.87
CA GLY A 117 -8.11 13.25 -1.01
C GLY A 117 -9.05 12.17 -0.49
N VAL A 118 -8.52 11.00 -0.11
CA VAL A 118 -9.29 9.88 0.47
C VAL A 118 -9.70 10.17 1.91
N HIS A 119 -10.58 9.37 2.48
CA HIS A 119 -11.11 9.61 3.84
C HIS A 119 -10.15 9.17 4.97
N GLY A 120 -9.14 8.37 4.64
CA GLY A 120 -8.10 7.95 5.56
C GLY A 120 -7.28 6.77 5.03
N PHE A 121 -6.33 6.33 5.85
CA PHE A 121 -5.42 5.26 5.46
C PHE A 121 -4.92 4.45 6.65
N TYR A 122 -4.37 3.28 6.33
CA TYR A 122 -3.54 2.44 7.19
C TYR A 122 -2.28 2.02 6.42
N ALA A 123 -1.16 2.00 7.14
CA ALA A 123 0.14 1.56 6.64
C ALA A 123 0.73 0.49 7.56
N ASN A 124 1.63 -0.37 7.04
CA ASN A 124 2.21 -1.45 7.82
C ASN A 124 3.69 -1.23 8.16
N SER A 125 4.36 -0.33 7.45
CA SER A 125 5.75 -0.01 7.68
C SER A 125 5.87 1.44 8.15
N THR A 126 6.78 1.70 9.10
CA THR A 126 6.97 3.04 9.66
C THR A 126 8.43 3.43 9.70
N LEU A 127 8.71 4.73 9.61
CA LEU A 127 10.02 5.32 9.75
C LEU A 127 10.11 6.07 11.07
N GLU A 128 11.15 5.78 11.86
CA GLU A 128 11.45 6.48 13.10
C GLU A 128 12.62 7.45 12.90
N PHE A 129 12.47 8.67 13.41
CA PHE A 129 13.46 9.73 13.27
C PHE A 129 13.89 10.23 14.66
N ASP A 130 15.13 10.72 14.76
CA ASP A 130 15.57 11.43 15.94
C ASP A 130 15.02 12.85 16.03
N ASN A 131 15.37 13.57 17.10
CA ASN A 131 14.93 14.97 17.33
C ASN A 131 15.44 15.96 16.27
N LYS A 132 16.40 15.56 15.43
CA LYS A 132 16.92 16.35 14.31
C LYS A 132 16.31 15.95 12.99
N GLY A 133 15.38 14.99 13.00
CA GLY A 133 14.73 14.46 11.81
C GLY A 133 15.59 13.48 11.02
N VAL A 134 16.66 12.93 11.58
CA VAL A 134 17.50 11.92 10.90
C VAL A 134 16.91 10.53 11.14
N LEU A 135 16.77 9.75 10.06
CA LEU A 135 16.25 8.37 10.11
C LEU A 135 17.09 7.50 11.06
N GLN A 136 16.42 6.90 12.02
CA GLN A 136 17.03 6.01 13.02
C GLN A 136 16.68 4.55 12.81
N LYS A 137 15.45 4.28 12.42
CA LYS A 137 14.94 2.93 12.29
C LYS A 137 13.82 2.82 11.26
N ILE A 138 13.78 1.68 10.65
CA ILE A 138 12.65 1.24 9.82
C ILE A 138 11.98 0.09 10.58
N ASN A 139 10.67 0.13 10.73
CA ASN A 139 9.89 -0.97 11.26
C ASN A 139 9.06 -1.57 10.13
N TYR A 140 9.31 -2.82 9.81
CA TYR A 140 8.56 -3.59 8.83
C TYR A 140 7.84 -4.75 9.54
N ARG A 141 6.59 -4.95 9.21
CA ARG A 141 5.81 -6.09 9.71
C ARG A 141 5.65 -7.09 8.57
N ASP A 142 6.20 -8.29 8.74
CA ASP A 142 6.28 -9.33 7.72
C ASP A 142 4.94 -10.06 7.42
N ASN A 143 4.04 -10.10 8.40
CA ASN A 143 2.71 -10.71 8.27
C ASN A 143 1.69 -9.76 7.59
N GLN A 144 2.00 -9.31 6.38
CA GLN A 144 1.25 -8.28 5.65
C GLN A 144 -0.23 -8.64 5.40
N LYS A 145 -0.51 -9.90 5.08
CA LYS A 145 -1.87 -10.40 4.80
C LYS A 145 -2.78 -10.25 6.01
N GLU A 146 -2.30 -10.70 7.16
CA GLU A 146 -3.03 -10.67 8.43
C GLU A 146 -3.24 -9.24 8.90
N ILE A 147 -2.20 -8.40 8.77
CA ILE A 147 -2.26 -6.99 9.18
C ILE A 147 -3.27 -6.21 8.35
N LYS A 148 -3.29 -6.37 7.03
CA LYS A 148 -4.30 -5.73 6.18
C LYS A 148 -5.72 -6.11 6.61
N LEU A 149 -5.95 -7.38 6.92
CA LEU A 149 -7.24 -7.85 7.40
C LEU A 149 -7.59 -7.28 8.79
N GLU A 150 -6.63 -7.21 9.71
CA GLU A 150 -6.82 -6.59 11.03
C GLU A 150 -7.19 -5.10 10.90
N GLN A 151 -6.45 -4.37 10.07
CA GLN A 151 -6.71 -2.94 9.80
C GLN A 151 -8.10 -2.74 9.19
N LEU A 152 -8.50 -3.60 8.26
CA LEU A 152 -9.84 -3.57 7.70
C LEU A 152 -10.90 -3.82 8.79
N LYS A 153 -10.70 -4.80 9.68
CA LYS A 153 -11.63 -5.08 10.79
C LYS A 153 -11.75 -3.90 11.75
N ILE A 154 -10.64 -3.23 12.07
CA ILE A 154 -10.66 -2.01 12.89
C ILE A 154 -11.46 -0.91 12.19
N LEU A 155 -11.24 -0.72 10.88
CA LEU A 155 -11.91 0.30 10.09
C LEU A 155 -13.42 0.08 10.01
N ILE A 156 -13.88 -1.13 9.68
CA ILE A 156 -15.32 -1.42 9.57
C ILE A 156 -16.03 -1.26 10.93
N LYS A 157 -15.38 -1.63 12.04
CA LYS A 157 -15.90 -1.37 13.38
C LYS A 157 -16.02 0.12 13.66
N LYS A 158 -15.02 0.93 13.30
CA LYS A 158 -15.03 2.39 13.43
C LYS A 158 -16.15 3.04 12.63
N LEU A 159 -16.44 2.53 11.44
CA LEU A 159 -17.46 3.05 10.53
C LEU A 159 -18.88 2.49 10.83
N GLY A 160 -19.03 1.51 11.70
CA GLY A 160 -20.30 0.87 11.99
C GLY A 160 -20.90 0.15 10.78
N ILE A 161 -20.08 -0.51 9.97
CA ILE A 161 -20.50 -1.25 8.77
C ILE A 161 -20.11 -2.72 8.86
N ASN A 162 -20.73 -3.54 8.01
CA ASN A 162 -20.42 -4.96 7.91
C ASN A 162 -19.36 -5.21 6.82
N ILE A 163 -18.61 -6.32 6.94
CA ILE A 163 -17.55 -6.67 6.01
C ILE A 163 -18.04 -6.92 4.57
N ASP A 164 -19.29 -7.35 4.40
CA ASP A 164 -19.94 -7.55 3.12
C ASP A 164 -20.38 -6.24 2.42
N GLN A 165 -20.20 -5.10 3.09
CA GLN A 165 -20.40 -3.75 2.55
C GLN A 165 -19.09 -3.12 2.04
N VAL A 166 -18.01 -3.91 2.01
CA VAL A 166 -16.68 -3.46 1.60
C VAL A 166 -16.28 -4.07 0.26
N VAL A 167 -15.79 -3.24 -0.64
CA VAL A 167 -14.99 -3.66 -1.79
C VAL A 167 -13.52 -3.41 -1.47
N PHE A 168 -12.65 -4.36 -1.76
CA PHE A 168 -11.21 -4.18 -1.68
C PHE A 168 -10.59 -4.32 -3.06
N VAL A 169 -9.77 -3.36 -3.47
CA VAL A 169 -9.07 -3.32 -4.76
C VAL A 169 -7.58 -3.52 -4.51
N GLY A 170 -6.97 -4.49 -5.18
CA GLY A 170 -5.56 -4.81 -5.00
C GLY A 170 -5.02 -5.67 -6.14
N ASP A 171 -3.72 -5.98 -6.12
CA ASP A 171 -3.03 -6.66 -7.22
C ASP A 171 -2.17 -7.85 -6.80
N SER A 172 -1.92 -8.04 -5.52
CA SER A 172 -0.86 -8.93 -5.06
C SER A 172 -1.28 -9.91 -3.96
N GLU A 173 -0.37 -10.81 -3.60
CA GLU A 173 -0.63 -11.90 -2.65
C GLU A 173 -0.98 -11.38 -1.24
N ASN A 174 -0.56 -10.17 -0.86
CA ASN A 174 -0.88 -9.60 0.45
C ASN A 174 -2.35 -9.16 0.58
N ASP A 175 -3.14 -9.19 -0.52
CA ASP A 175 -4.57 -8.88 -0.55
C ASP A 175 -5.47 -10.11 -0.40
N ILE A 176 -4.89 -11.32 -0.41
CA ILE A 176 -5.65 -12.58 -0.41
C ILE A 176 -6.63 -12.66 0.77
N GLU A 177 -6.17 -12.37 2.00
CA GLU A 177 -7.01 -12.53 3.18
C GLU A 177 -8.15 -11.50 3.27
N VAL A 178 -7.92 -10.26 2.80
CA VAL A 178 -9.00 -9.27 2.71
C VAL A 178 -9.99 -9.59 1.60
N PHE A 179 -9.55 -10.18 0.48
CA PHE A 179 -10.43 -10.65 -0.58
C PHE A 179 -11.32 -11.80 -0.11
N LYS A 180 -10.74 -12.81 0.56
CA LYS A 180 -11.49 -13.92 1.15
C LYS A 180 -12.54 -13.42 2.16
N ALA A 181 -12.17 -12.45 2.99
CA ALA A 181 -13.03 -11.93 4.03
C ALA A 181 -14.19 -11.08 3.48
N THR A 182 -13.92 -10.17 2.54
CA THR A 182 -14.95 -9.28 1.97
C THR A 182 -15.84 -9.98 0.95
N LYS A 183 -15.32 -10.97 0.23
CA LYS A 183 -15.94 -11.61 -0.94
C LYS A 183 -16.24 -10.65 -2.09
N HIS A 184 -15.76 -9.41 -2.01
CA HIS A 184 -15.87 -8.37 -3.01
C HIS A 184 -14.49 -7.81 -3.37
N GLY A 185 -13.49 -8.71 -3.52
CA GLY A 185 -12.16 -8.34 -3.98
C GLY A 185 -12.16 -8.06 -5.49
N ILE A 186 -11.58 -6.94 -5.91
CA ILE A 186 -11.33 -6.61 -7.31
C ILE A 186 -9.83 -6.69 -7.56
N ALA A 187 -9.39 -7.68 -8.32
CA ALA A 187 -7.99 -7.78 -8.74
C ALA A 187 -7.75 -6.90 -9.96
N VAL A 188 -6.76 -5.99 -9.87
CA VAL A 188 -6.40 -5.09 -10.97
C VAL A 188 -4.95 -5.34 -11.40
N HIS A 189 -4.69 -5.49 -12.69
CA HIS A 189 -3.35 -5.76 -13.26
C HIS A 189 -2.60 -6.93 -12.59
N SER A 190 -3.30 -7.80 -11.88
CA SER A 190 -2.66 -8.84 -11.08
C SER A 190 -2.09 -9.96 -11.96
N SER A 191 -0.86 -10.36 -11.66
CA SER A 191 -0.26 -11.59 -12.17
C SER A 191 -0.45 -12.80 -11.22
N ASN A 192 -1.03 -12.59 -10.04
CA ASN A 192 -1.23 -13.62 -9.03
C ASN A 192 -2.48 -14.45 -9.33
N GLU A 193 -2.29 -15.70 -9.75
CA GLU A 193 -3.38 -16.60 -10.14
C GLU A 193 -4.26 -17.02 -8.94
N GLU A 194 -3.73 -17.09 -7.71
CA GLU A 194 -4.53 -17.38 -6.53
C GLU A 194 -5.48 -16.21 -6.24
N LEU A 195 -4.96 -14.97 -6.29
CA LEU A 195 -5.77 -13.77 -6.09
C LEU A 195 -6.90 -13.68 -7.12
N LYS A 196 -6.58 -13.89 -8.41
CA LYS A 196 -7.58 -13.90 -9.49
C LYS A 196 -8.70 -14.90 -9.25
N LYS A 197 -8.37 -16.14 -8.82
CA LYS A 197 -9.35 -17.20 -8.57
C LYS A 197 -10.35 -16.88 -7.47
N ILE A 198 -9.93 -16.12 -6.44
CA ILE A 198 -10.78 -15.75 -5.31
C ILE A 198 -11.44 -14.38 -5.49
N SER A 199 -11.09 -13.65 -6.54
CA SER A 199 -11.62 -12.32 -6.81
C SER A 199 -13.08 -12.36 -7.23
N TRP A 200 -13.84 -11.39 -6.77
CA TRP A 200 -15.20 -11.13 -7.28
C TRP A 200 -15.16 -10.63 -8.72
N ARG A 201 -14.17 -9.81 -9.04
CA ARG A 201 -13.89 -9.31 -10.39
C ARG A 201 -12.38 -9.24 -10.63
N VAL A 202 -11.99 -9.44 -11.88
CA VAL A 202 -10.63 -9.20 -12.37
C VAL A 202 -10.75 -8.17 -13.48
N VAL A 203 -9.95 -7.12 -13.41
CA VAL A 203 -9.96 -6.00 -14.37
C VAL A 203 -8.54 -5.67 -14.83
N ASP A 204 -8.43 -5.19 -16.05
CA ASP A 204 -7.16 -4.76 -16.64
C ASP A 204 -6.95 -3.24 -16.54
N SER A 205 -7.96 -2.49 -16.07
CA SER A 205 -7.90 -1.05 -15.83
C SER A 205 -8.70 -0.68 -14.58
N LEU A 206 -8.17 0.26 -13.79
CA LEU A 206 -8.91 0.84 -12.68
C LEU A 206 -10.22 1.51 -13.13
N LEU A 207 -10.30 1.98 -14.38
CA LEU A 207 -11.50 2.65 -14.89
C LEU A 207 -12.69 1.71 -15.08
N GLU A 208 -12.44 0.41 -15.29
CA GLU A 208 -13.52 -0.59 -15.37
C GLU A 208 -14.31 -0.72 -14.06
N ILE A 209 -13.72 -0.28 -12.93
CA ILE A 209 -14.41 -0.26 -11.64
C ILE A 209 -15.64 0.66 -11.66
N LYS A 210 -15.68 1.68 -12.55
CA LYS A 210 -16.82 2.57 -12.72
C LYS A 210 -18.08 1.84 -13.23
N ASP A 211 -17.89 0.74 -13.94
CA ASP A 211 -19.00 -0.08 -14.46
C ASP A 211 -19.45 -1.15 -13.43
N ILE A 212 -18.66 -1.34 -12.38
CA ILE A 212 -18.93 -2.30 -11.31
C ILE A 212 -19.61 -1.61 -10.12
N LEU A 213 -19.25 -0.36 -9.83
CA LEU A 213 -19.68 0.46 -8.70
C LEU A 213 -20.35 1.75 -9.17
#